data_38975f0b528500aa6483c5088de3ed5a
#
_entry.id   38975f0b528500aa6483c5088de3ed5a
#
_cell.length_a   1.000
_cell.length_b   1.000
_cell.length_c   1.000
_cell.angle_alpha   90.00
_cell.angle_beta   90.00
_cell.angle_gamma   90.00
#
_symmetry.space_group_name_H-M   'P 1'
#
loop_
_entity.id
_entity.type
_entity.pdbx_description
1 polymer ?
#
loop_
_entity_poly.entity_id
_entity_poly.type
_entity_poly.pdbx_seq_one_letter_code
_entity_poly.pdbx_strand_id
1 'polypeptide(L)'
;MRFLTSAAVAALLLCPLAAQAQISDGTVKIGILNDQSGVYADFGGKWSYEAARMAVEDFGGKVLNAPIEILNADHQNKPDVASNLARQWYDTDKVDAIMELTTSSVALAVQQLSKEKKKINIVTGAATTDLTGKACTPYGFHWAYDNRALAVGTGGALVEKGGDTWFFITADYAFGHSLEAETGRYVTSKGGKVVGAVRHPLSAPDFSSFLLQAQASKAKVIGFANAGLDTSNAIKQAAEFGVVQGGQRLAALLFTLAEVHGLGLQASQGLVLTEGYYWDLDDQTRAFAKRFQERTGRMPNMVQAGTYSAVTQYLKAIQAAGTDETEAVAKKLHEMPVEDFFAKKGKVLQNGRMVHDMYLFEVKKPAESKGPWDYYKHLSTISGDQAFATVQDSGCTLTQ
;
A
#
# COMPACT_ATOMS: atom_id res chain seq x y z
N MET A 1 -9.49 -15.74 87.36
CA MET A 1 -9.69 -16.38 86.05
C MET A 1 -9.75 -15.28 85.02
N ARG A 2 -8.69 -15.13 84.19
CA ARG A 2 -8.60 -14.16 83.09
C ARG A 2 -8.58 -14.98 81.81
N PHE A 3 -9.60 -14.84 80.99
CA PHE A 3 -9.67 -15.46 79.65
C PHE A 3 -8.98 -14.52 78.64
N LEU A 4 -7.94 -15.01 78.02
CA LEU A 4 -7.28 -14.40 76.90
C LEU A 4 -7.92 -14.95 75.64
N THR A 5 -8.62 -14.09 74.88
CA THR A 5 -9.15 -14.39 73.54
C THR A 5 -8.09 -13.99 72.49
N SER A 6 -7.46 -14.96 71.84
CA SER A 6 -6.58 -14.75 70.69
C SER A 6 -7.38 -14.53 69.44
N ALA A 7 -7.29 -13.34 68.86
CA ALA A 7 -7.86 -13.03 67.54
C ALA A 7 -6.81 -13.40 66.44
N ALA A 8 -7.13 -14.42 65.63
CA ALA A 8 -6.35 -14.79 64.46
C ALA A 8 -6.75 -13.87 63.28
N VAL A 9 -5.81 -13.03 62.88
CA VAL A 9 -5.93 -12.19 61.65
C VAL A 9 -5.56 -13.05 60.48
N ALA A 10 -6.57 -13.44 59.66
CA ALA A 10 -6.35 -14.09 58.37
C ALA A 10 -5.93 -13.02 57.32
N ALA A 11 -4.65 -12.98 56.95
CA ALA A 11 -4.16 -12.17 55.83
C ALA A 11 -4.57 -12.84 54.51
N LEU A 12 -5.60 -12.30 53.84
CA LEU A 12 -5.91 -12.65 52.45
C LEU A 12 -4.78 -12.11 51.55
N LEU A 13 -3.96 -13.02 51.05
CA LEU A 13 -3.02 -12.78 49.94
C LEU A 13 -3.83 -12.56 48.64
N LEU A 14 -4.05 -11.31 48.30
CA LEU A 14 -4.50 -10.92 46.96
C LEU A 14 -3.34 -11.19 46.01
N CYS A 15 -3.29 -12.38 45.40
CA CYS A 15 -2.48 -12.59 44.19
C CYS A 15 -3.05 -11.71 43.09
N PRO A 16 -2.25 -10.84 42.46
CA PRO A 16 -2.70 -10.19 41.23
C PRO A 16 -2.94 -11.29 40.20
N LEU A 17 -4.21 -11.45 39.74
CA LEU A 17 -4.47 -12.21 38.53
C LEU A 17 -3.66 -11.54 37.41
N ALA A 18 -2.55 -12.15 37.03
CA ALA A 18 -1.91 -11.82 35.78
C ALA A 18 -2.98 -12.00 34.69
N ALA A 19 -3.36 -10.90 34.03
CA ALA A 19 -4.24 -10.98 32.86
C ALA A 19 -3.56 -11.93 31.89
N GLN A 20 -4.08 -13.15 31.75
CA GLN A 20 -3.57 -14.10 30.77
C GLN A 20 -3.82 -13.50 29.39
N ALA A 21 -2.76 -13.44 28.58
CA ALA A 21 -2.86 -13.10 27.17
C ALA A 21 -3.95 -13.99 26.54
N GLN A 22 -4.99 -13.36 25.99
CA GLN A 22 -6.15 -14.07 25.49
C GLN A 22 -6.28 -13.86 24.00
N ILE A 23 -6.07 -14.95 23.25
CA ILE A 23 -6.43 -15.04 21.83
C ILE A 23 -7.82 -15.66 21.72
N SER A 24 -8.73 -14.98 20.99
CA SER A 24 -10.18 -15.18 21.04
C SER A 24 -10.64 -16.62 20.69
N ASP A 25 -9.98 -17.27 19.71
CA ASP A 25 -10.31 -18.65 19.27
C ASP A 25 -9.06 -19.56 19.21
N GLY A 26 -7.98 -19.16 19.91
CA GLY A 26 -6.75 -19.93 20.03
C GLY A 26 -5.81 -19.87 18.84
N THR A 27 -6.14 -19.12 17.78
CA THR A 27 -5.36 -18.96 16.57
C THR A 27 -5.51 -17.53 16.03
N VAL A 28 -4.42 -16.86 15.68
CA VAL A 28 -4.51 -15.57 14.98
C VAL A 28 -4.55 -15.83 13.47
N LYS A 29 -5.59 -15.34 12.80
CA LYS A 29 -5.80 -15.55 11.36
C LYS A 29 -5.72 -14.26 10.57
N ILE A 30 -4.84 -14.23 9.57
CA ILE A 30 -4.63 -13.11 8.66
C ILE A 30 -5.09 -13.51 7.26
N GLY A 31 -6.00 -12.75 6.67
CA GLY A 31 -6.44 -12.95 5.29
C GLY A 31 -5.68 -12.04 4.32
N ILE A 32 -4.99 -12.60 3.34
CA ILE A 32 -4.42 -11.86 2.21
C ILE A 32 -5.42 -11.94 1.06
N LEU A 33 -6.08 -10.82 0.78
CA LEU A 33 -7.14 -10.73 -0.22
C LEU A 33 -6.72 -9.75 -1.31
N ASN A 34 -6.33 -10.25 -2.48
CA ASN A 34 -5.72 -9.43 -3.51
C ASN A 34 -6.05 -9.90 -4.94
N ASP A 35 -5.55 -9.19 -5.96
CA ASP A 35 -5.65 -9.60 -7.36
C ASP A 35 -4.53 -10.59 -7.71
N GLN A 36 -4.86 -11.84 -7.99
CA GLN A 36 -3.89 -12.88 -8.32
C GLN A 36 -3.89 -13.27 -9.80
N SER A 37 -4.90 -12.88 -10.55
CA SER A 37 -5.10 -13.32 -11.94
C SER A 37 -5.34 -12.17 -12.93
N GLY A 38 -5.55 -10.94 -12.45
CA GLY A 38 -5.85 -9.77 -13.27
C GLY A 38 -4.64 -8.87 -13.55
N VAL A 39 -4.92 -7.60 -13.86
CA VAL A 39 -3.92 -6.60 -14.28
C VAL A 39 -2.92 -6.23 -13.19
N TYR A 40 -3.20 -6.53 -11.93
CA TYR A 40 -2.34 -6.25 -10.78
C TYR A 40 -1.66 -7.49 -10.18
N ALA A 41 -1.77 -8.64 -10.85
CA ALA A 41 -1.20 -9.91 -10.34
C ALA A 41 0.32 -9.84 -10.10
N ASP A 42 1.05 -9.10 -10.92
CA ASP A 42 2.49 -8.89 -10.74
C ASP A 42 2.81 -7.78 -9.76
N PHE A 43 1.90 -6.84 -9.57
CA PHE A 43 2.05 -5.72 -8.64
C PHE A 43 1.91 -6.17 -7.18
N GLY A 44 0.91 -6.97 -6.83
CA GLY A 44 0.68 -7.57 -5.50
C GLY A 44 0.69 -9.09 -5.56
N GLY A 45 -0.48 -9.66 -5.85
CA GLY A 45 -0.73 -11.06 -6.16
C GLY A 45 -0.16 -12.07 -5.17
N LYS A 46 0.20 -13.23 -5.69
CA LYS A 46 0.83 -14.31 -4.89
C LYS A 46 2.12 -13.89 -4.20
N TRP A 47 2.76 -12.82 -4.67
CA TRP A 47 4.01 -12.34 -4.12
C TRP A 47 3.82 -11.59 -2.80
N SER A 48 2.69 -10.88 -2.64
CA SER A 48 2.31 -10.29 -1.35
C SER A 48 1.95 -11.38 -0.33
N TYR A 49 1.31 -12.46 -0.76
CA TYR A 49 1.08 -13.62 0.09
C TYR A 49 2.40 -14.25 0.59
N GLU A 50 3.40 -14.39 -0.30
CA GLU A 50 4.71 -14.90 0.11
C GLU A 50 5.43 -13.95 1.09
N ALA A 51 5.32 -12.63 0.88
CA ALA A 51 5.86 -11.65 1.84
C ALA A 51 5.19 -11.76 3.22
N ALA A 52 3.87 -11.97 3.25
CA ALA A 52 3.13 -12.21 4.50
C ALA A 52 3.59 -13.50 5.21
N ARG A 53 3.81 -14.57 4.45
CA ARG A 53 4.37 -15.82 4.99
C ARG A 53 5.76 -15.61 5.60
N MET A 54 6.63 -14.89 4.91
CA MET A 54 7.96 -14.55 5.43
C MET A 54 7.87 -13.78 6.74
N ALA A 55 6.95 -12.82 6.85
CA ALA A 55 6.76 -12.06 8.09
C ALA A 55 6.29 -12.95 9.26
N VAL A 56 5.37 -13.87 9.02
CA VAL A 56 4.90 -14.84 10.03
C VAL A 56 6.01 -15.81 10.44
N GLU A 57 6.78 -16.31 9.50
CA GLU A 57 7.92 -17.21 9.78
C GLU A 57 9.00 -16.50 10.61
N ASP A 58 9.34 -15.26 10.25
CA ASP A 58 10.32 -14.46 10.99
C ASP A 58 9.83 -14.06 12.40
N PHE A 59 8.51 -13.96 12.57
CA PHE A 59 7.90 -13.74 13.90
C PHE A 59 7.87 -15.03 14.75
N GLY A 60 8.24 -16.17 14.19
CA GLY A 60 8.29 -17.47 14.86
C GLY A 60 7.02 -18.32 14.73
N GLY A 61 6.09 -17.96 13.83
CA GLY A 61 4.86 -18.71 13.53
C GLY A 61 3.80 -18.68 14.64
N LYS A 62 4.05 -17.93 15.73
CA LYS A 62 3.16 -17.82 16.89
C LYS A 62 3.20 -16.42 17.49
N VAL A 63 2.08 -15.97 18.04
CA VAL A 63 1.99 -14.77 18.88
C VAL A 63 1.21 -15.10 20.15
N LEU A 64 1.70 -14.67 21.32
CA LEU A 64 1.11 -15.00 22.64
C LEU A 64 0.87 -16.51 22.82
N ASN A 65 1.77 -17.35 22.29
CA ASN A 65 1.71 -18.82 22.24
C ASN A 65 0.64 -19.41 21.29
N ALA A 66 -0.24 -18.60 20.68
CA ALA A 66 -1.20 -19.06 19.67
C ALA A 66 -0.55 -19.17 18.29
N PRO A 67 -0.85 -20.19 17.48
CA PRO A 67 -0.39 -20.26 16.11
C PRO A 67 -0.95 -19.13 15.25
N ILE A 68 -0.22 -18.79 14.19
CA ILE A 68 -0.63 -17.79 13.19
C ILE A 68 -0.95 -18.54 11.90
N GLU A 69 -2.15 -18.31 11.36
CA GLU A 69 -2.59 -18.86 10.06
C GLU A 69 -2.76 -17.74 9.05
N ILE A 70 -2.41 -17.99 7.79
CA ILE A 70 -2.62 -17.05 6.68
C ILE A 70 -3.57 -17.68 5.67
N LEU A 71 -4.71 -17.04 5.44
CA LEU A 71 -5.61 -17.35 4.35
C LEU A 71 -5.25 -16.50 3.14
N ASN A 72 -5.52 -17.01 1.93
CA ASN A 72 -5.22 -16.32 0.69
C ASN A 72 -6.35 -16.52 -0.32
N ALA A 73 -6.80 -15.44 -0.97
CA ALA A 73 -7.83 -15.51 -2.00
C ALA A 73 -7.67 -14.40 -3.05
N ASP A 74 -8.17 -14.70 -4.25
CA ASP A 74 -8.20 -13.78 -5.39
C ASP A 74 -9.57 -13.06 -5.45
N HIS A 75 -9.54 -11.74 -5.32
CA HIS A 75 -10.75 -10.91 -5.46
C HIS A 75 -11.09 -10.54 -6.91
N GLN A 76 -10.22 -10.88 -7.88
CA GLN A 76 -10.42 -10.64 -9.31
C GLN A 76 -10.74 -9.18 -9.67
N ASN A 77 -10.29 -8.21 -8.87
CA ASN A 77 -10.63 -6.78 -8.98
C ASN A 77 -12.14 -6.46 -8.89
N LYS A 78 -12.92 -7.36 -8.28
CA LYS A 78 -14.39 -7.24 -8.15
C LYS A 78 -14.79 -6.99 -6.70
N PRO A 79 -15.38 -5.81 -6.37
CA PRO A 79 -15.78 -5.48 -5.00
C PRO A 79 -16.81 -6.44 -4.38
N ASP A 80 -17.71 -7.01 -5.18
CA ASP A 80 -18.70 -7.99 -4.75
C ASP A 80 -18.06 -9.34 -4.38
N VAL A 81 -17.11 -9.83 -5.18
CA VAL A 81 -16.33 -11.04 -4.87
C VAL A 81 -15.55 -10.84 -3.57
N ALA A 82 -14.84 -9.72 -3.44
CA ALA A 82 -14.08 -9.39 -2.25
C ALA A 82 -14.95 -9.27 -0.99
N SER A 83 -16.10 -8.61 -1.11
CA SER A 83 -17.03 -8.45 0.02
C SER A 83 -17.62 -9.78 0.47
N ASN A 84 -17.92 -10.70 -0.46
CA ASN A 84 -18.42 -12.03 -0.13
C ASN A 84 -17.33 -12.87 0.57
N LEU A 85 -16.10 -12.86 0.05
CA LEU A 85 -14.95 -13.54 0.68
C LEU A 85 -14.65 -12.97 2.06
N ALA A 86 -14.61 -11.64 2.20
CA ALA A 86 -14.36 -10.99 3.48
C ALA A 86 -15.45 -11.30 4.52
N ARG A 87 -16.73 -11.35 4.09
CA ARG A 87 -17.85 -11.74 4.97
C ARG A 87 -17.72 -13.18 5.43
N GLN A 88 -17.41 -14.11 4.52
CA GLN A 88 -17.13 -15.51 4.87
C GLN A 88 -15.98 -15.60 5.87
N TRP A 89 -14.87 -14.93 5.60
CA TRP A 89 -13.68 -14.95 6.44
C TRP A 89 -13.96 -14.41 7.84
N TYR A 90 -14.68 -13.29 7.98
CA TYR A 90 -15.00 -12.75 9.29
C TYR A 90 -16.04 -13.58 10.05
N ASP A 91 -17.11 -14.03 9.38
CA ASP A 91 -18.25 -14.67 10.05
C ASP A 91 -18.01 -16.16 10.29
N THR A 92 -17.39 -16.87 9.33
CA THR A 92 -17.23 -18.33 9.35
C THR A 92 -15.81 -18.76 9.73
N ASP A 93 -14.82 -18.22 9.03
CA ASP A 93 -13.42 -18.67 9.14
C ASP A 93 -12.70 -17.99 10.32
N LYS A 94 -13.32 -16.97 10.93
CA LYS A 94 -12.83 -16.23 12.11
C LYS A 94 -11.49 -15.52 11.84
N VAL A 95 -11.36 -14.89 10.66
CA VAL A 95 -10.20 -14.06 10.33
C VAL A 95 -10.20 -12.80 11.18
N ASP A 96 -9.05 -12.44 11.75
CA ASP A 96 -8.88 -11.29 12.65
C ASP A 96 -8.58 -10.02 11.88
N ALA A 97 -7.80 -10.12 10.80
CA ALA A 97 -7.46 -8.99 9.95
C ALA A 97 -7.38 -9.38 8.47
N ILE A 98 -7.86 -8.51 7.58
CA ILE A 98 -7.69 -8.66 6.13
C ILE A 98 -6.67 -7.63 5.67
N MET A 99 -5.71 -8.06 4.84
CA MET A 99 -4.60 -7.23 4.40
C MET A 99 -4.42 -7.26 2.89
N GLU A 100 -3.64 -6.32 2.39
CA GLU A 100 -3.23 -6.05 1.01
C GLU A 100 -4.30 -5.28 0.24
N LEU A 101 -5.37 -5.90 -0.27
CA LEU A 101 -6.51 -5.25 -0.92
C LEU A 101 -6.09 -4.37 -2.11
N THR A 102 -5.52 -4.98 -3.15
CA THR A 102 -4.85 -4.29 -4.28
C THR A 102 -5.67 -3.19 -4.96
N THR A 103 -6.99 -3.38 -5.13
CA THR A 103 -7.84 -2.49 -5.95
C THR A 103 -8.61 -1.52 -5.09
N SER A 104 -8.56 -0.21 -5.37
CA SER A 104 -9.17 0.83 -4.52
C SER A 104 -10.67 0.65 -4.29
N SER A 105 -11.45 0.25 -5.30
CA SER A 105 -12.89 -0.03 -5.12
C SER A 105 -13.14 -1.24 -4.23
N VAL A 106 -12.28 -2.27 -4.33
CA VAL A 106 -12.29 -3.44 -3.43
C VAL A 106 -11.94 -3.03 -2.02
N ALA A 107 -10.84 -2.29 -1.84
CA ALA A 107 -10.38 -1.86 -0.53
C ALA A 107 -11.44 -1.02 0.20
N LEU A 108 -12.11 -0.10 -0.48
CA LEU A 108 -13.19 0.69 0.09
C LEU A 108 -14.39 -0.18 0.55
N ALA A 109 -14.78 -1.17 -0.27
CA ALA A 109 -15.88 -2.07 0.06
C ALA A 109 -15.54 -2.98 1.26
N VAL A 110 -14.32 -3.54 1.29
CA VAL A 110 -13.87 -4.38 2.41
C VAL A 110 -13.66 -3.55 3.66
N GLN A 111 -13.12 -2.32 3.56
CA GLN A 111 -12.96 -1.42 4.71
C GLN A 111 -14.30 -1.06 5.36
N GLN A 112 -15.34 -0.80 4.57
CA GLN A 112 -16.69 -0.57 5.10
C GLN A 112 -17.22 -1.82 5.83
N LEU A 113 -17.03 -3.01 5.25
CA LEU A 113 -17.42 -4.27 5.88
C LEU A 113 -16.63 -4.52 7.17
N SER A 114 -15.30 -4.27 7.16
CA SER A 114 -14.44 -4.40 8.34
C SER A 114 -14.91 -3.48 9.49
N LYS A 115 -15.31 -2.24 9.16
CA LYS A 115 -15.93 -1.32 10.14
C LYS A 115 -17.19 -1.90 10.74
N GLU A 116 -18.10 -2.43 9.93
CA GLU A 116 -19.37 -3.03 10.39
C GLU A 116 -19.13 -4.25 11.29
N LYS A 117 -18.13 -5.06 10.95
CA LYS A 117 -17.75 -6.27 11.68
C LYS A 117 -16.81 -6.00 12.86
N LYS A 118 -16.38 -4.76 13.06
CA LYS A 118 -15.32 -4.37 14.01
C LYS A 118 -14.08 -5.24 13.86
N LYS A 119 -13.52 -5.29 12.66
CA LYS A 119 -12.33 -6.05 12.29
C LYS A 119 -11.29 -5.15 11.65
N ILE A 120 -10.03 -5.46 11.83
CA ILE A 120 -8.92 -4.69 11.26
C ILE A 120 -8.79 -5.00 9.76
N ASN A 121 -8.56 -3.95 8.96
CA ASN A 121 -8.02 -4.10 7.62
C ASN A 121 -6.78 -3.20 7.45
N ILE A 122 -5.73 -3.75 6.80
CA ILE A 122 -4.49 -3.01 6.50
C ILE A 122 -4.24 -3.07 5.00
N VAL A 123 -4.37 -1.92 4.34
CA VAL A 123 -4.26 -1.79 2.89
C VAL A 123 -2.82 -1.46 2.51
N THR A 124 -2.20 -2.31 1.69
CA THR A 124 -0.85 -2.10 1.16
C THR A 124 -0.82 -1.92 -0.35
N GLY A 125 -1.85 -2.42 -1.05
CA GLY A 125 -1.91 -2.42 -2.50
C GLY A 125 -2.76 -1.31 -3.11
N ALA A 126 -3.94 -1.01 -2.58
CA ALA A 126 -4.78 0.09 -3.08
C ALA A 126 -4.25 1.46 -2.68
N ALA A 127 -4.54 2.49 -3.49
CA ALA A 127 -3.92 3.81 -3.34
C ALA A 127 -4.88 4.98 -3.12
N THR A 128 -6.20 4.79 -3.20
CA THR A 128 -7.12 5.93 -3.04
C THR A 128 -6.96 6.61 -1.69
N THR A 129 -6.82 7.94 -1.70
CA THR A 129 -6.74 8.75 -0.47
C THR A 129 -8.03 8.71 0.35
N ASP A 130 -9.14 8.26 -0.24
CA ASP A 130 -10.41 8.11 0.46
C ASP A 130 -10.34 7.15 1.66
N LEU A 131 -9.46 6.13 1.61
CA LEU A 131 -9.29 5.15 2.70
C LEU A 131 -8.95 5.79 4.05
N THR A 132 -8.14 6.83 4.04
CA THR A 132 -7.77 7.61 5.22
C THR A 132 -8.35 9.03 5.20
N GLY A 133 -9.21 9.32 4.21
CA GLY A 133 -10.00 10.53 4.04
C GLY A 133 -11.46 10.31 4.43
N LYS A 134 -12.37 10.62 3.50
CA LYS A 134 -13.83 10.55 3.74
C LYS A 134 -14.37 9.16 4.12
N ALA A 135 -13.63 8.09 3.79
CA ALA A 135 -14.00 6.70 4.12
C ALA A 135 -13.17 6.12 5.28
N CYS A 136 -12.45 6.94 6.04
CA CYS A 136 -11.66 6.48 7.18
C CYS A 136 -12.52 5.75 8.23
N THR A 137 -11.93 4.75 8.87
CA THR A 137 -12.59 3.96 9.93
C THR A 137 -11.64 3.74 11.10
N PRO A 138 -12.15 3.46 12.32
CA PRO A 138 -11.28 3.19 13.48
C PRO A 138 -10.38 1.96 13.33
N TYR A 139 -10.70 1.08 12.37
CA TYR A 139 -10.04 -0.21 12.17
C TYR A 139 -9.37 -0.34 10.80
N GLY A 140 -9.41 0.73 9.98
CA GLY A 140 -8.81 0.78 8.65
C GLY A 140 -7.44 1.45 8.68
N PHE A 141 -6.44 0.77 8.14
CA PHE A 141 -5.06 1.28 8.04
C PHE A 141 -4.60 1.25 6.59
N HIS A 142 -3.88 2.30 6.18
CA HIS A 142 -3.35 2.44 4.83
C HIS A 142 -1.84 2.55 4.90
N TRP A 143 -1.10 1.56 4.36
CA TRP A 143 0.28 1.33 4.78
C TRP A 143 1.34 1.84 3.81
N ALA A 144 1.45 1.26 2.61
CA ALA A 144 2.64 1.42 1.80
C ALA A 144 2.76 2.76 1.05
N TYR A 145 1.67 3.31 0.55
CA TYR A 145 1.63 4.54 -0.25
C TYR A 145 0.19 5.02 -0.43
N ASP A 146 -0.02 6.16 -1.07
CA ASP A 146 -1.32 6.61 -1.56
C ASP A 146 -1.16 7.52 -2.79
N ASN A 147 -2.28 7.89 -3.40
CA ASN A 147 -2.30 8.72 -4.60
C ASN A 147 -1.73 10.11 -4.38
N ARG A 148 -1.77 10.66 -3.16
CA ARG A 148 -1.14 11.94 -2.85
C ARG A 148 0.38 11.82 -2.88
N ALA A 149 0.96 10.78 -2.29
CA ALA A 149 2.40 10.54 -2.32
C ALA A 149 2.93 10.42 -3.76
N LEU A 150 2.18 9.72 -4.64
CA LEU A 150 2.50 9.60 -6.07
C LEU A 150 2.44 10.95 -6.79
N ALA A 151 1.40 11.75 -6.51
CA ALA A 151 1.23 13.09 -7.07
C ALA A 151 2.35 14.05 -6.66
N VAL A 152 2.72 14.04 -5.37
CA VAL A 152 3.81 14.87 -4.83
C VAL A 152 5.15 14.49 -5.45
N GLY A 153 5.47 13.20 -5.52
CA GLY A 153 6.75 12.73 -6.04
C GLY A 153 6.84 12.84 -7.58
N THR A 154 6.17 11.97 -8.30
CA THR A 154 6.25 11.92 -9.78
C THR A 154 5.65 13.16 -10.42
N GLY A 155 4.47 13.60 -9.97
CA GLY A 155 3.82 14.81 -10.47
C GLY A 155 4.68 16.05 -10.21
N GLY A 156 5.19 16.20 -8.99
CA GLY A 156 6.06 17.32 -8.59
C GLY A 156 7.33 17.40 -9.41
N ALA A 157 8.05 16.30 -9.55
CA ALA A 157 9.30 16.25 -10.31
C ALA A 157 9.11 16.65 -11.78
N LEU A 158 8.00 16.30 -12.41
CA LEU A 158 7.72 16.66 -13.79
C LEU A 158 7.31 18.13 -13.95
N VAL A 159 6.57 18.70 -13.00
CA VAL A 159 6.27 20.14 -12.98
C VAL A 159 7.53 20.96 -12.82
N GLU A 160 8.43 20.61 -11.91
CA GLU A 160 9.72 21.27 -11.70
C GLU A 160 10.62 21.22 -12.96
N LYS A 161 10.50 20.17 -13.77
CA LYS A 161 11.17 20.04 -15.07
C LYS A 161 10.43 20.77 -16.22
N GLY A 162 9.48 21.65 -15.92
CA GLY A 162 8.74 22.48 -16.90
C GLY A 162 7.50 21.79 -17.53
N GLY A 163 7.02 20.70 -16.94
CA GLY A 163 5.76 20.05 -17.31
C GLY A 163 4.55 20.81 -16.73
N ASP A 164 4.22 21.96 -17.29
CA ASP A 164 3.20 22.88 -16.78
C ASP A 164 1.77 22.61 -17.31
N THR A 165 1.65 21.77 -18.35
CA THR A 165 0.34 21.39 -18.92
C THR A 165 0.19 19.89 -18.97
N TRP A 166 -0.94 19.38 -18.46
CA TRP A 166 -1.21 17.97 -18.25
C TRP A 166 -2.49 17.52 -18.93
N PHE A 167 -2.45 16.37 -19.57
CA PHE A 167 -3.62 15.61 -20.01
C PHE A 167 -3.58 14.23 -19.41
N PHE A 168 -4.69 13.74 -18.85
CA PHE A 168 -4.72 12.43 -18.20
C PHE A 168 -5.36 11.35 -19.08
N ILE A 169 -4.79 10.14 -19.04
CA ILE A 169 -5.42 8.89 -19.48
C ILE A 169 -5.68 8.09 -18.19
N THR A 170 -6.95 7.94 -17.83
CA THR A 170 -7.38 7.57 -16.49
C THR A 170 -8.20 6.29 -16.48
N ALA A 171 -7.83 5.33 -15.64
CA ALA A 171 -8.65 4.15 -15.39
C ALA A 171 -9.99 4.54 -14.74
N ASP A 172 -11.10 4.11 -15.33
CA ASP A 172 -12.45 4.57 -14.97
C ASP A 172 -13.01 3.87 -13.71
N TYR A 173 -12.30 4.02 -12.59
CA TYR A 173 -12.75 3.56 -11.26
C TYR A 173 -12.06 4.37 -10.14
N ALA A 174 -12.39 4.06 -8.86
CA ALA A 174 -12.00 4.85 -7.69
C ALA A 174 -10.50 5.22 -7.63
N PHE A 175 -9.60 4.30 -8.01
CA PHE A 175 -8.16 4.57 -8.05
C PHE A 175 -7.80 5.66 -9.06
N GLY A 176 -8.17 5.47 -10.33
CA GLY A 176 -7.80 6.40 -11.39
C GLY A 176 -8.38 7.79 -11.15
N HIS A 177 -9.65 7.87 -10.72
CA HIS A 177 -10.30 9.14 -10.37
C HIS A 177 -9.57 9.86 -9.23
N SER A 178 -9.18 9.13 -8.17
CA SER A 178 -8.42 9.68 -7.06
C SER A 178 -7.03 10.14 -7.49
N LEU A 179 -6.32 9.34 -8.30
CA LEU A 179 -4.95 9.68 -8.76
C LEU A 179 -4.94 10.90 -9.68
N GLU A 180 -5.89 10.97 -10.61
CA GLU A 180 -6.08 12.15 -11.46
C GLU A 180 -6.38 13.40 -10.65
N ALA A 181 -7.30 13.30 -9.67
CA ALA A 181 -7.68 14.43 -8.82
C ALA A 181 -6.52 14.90 -7.94
N GLU A 182 -5.78 13.99 -7.28
CA GLU A 182 -4.62 14.33 -6.46
C GLU A 182 -3.51 14.98 -7.30
N THR A 183 -3.19 14.37 -8.44
CA THR A 183 -2.14 14.89 -9.32
C THR A 183 -2.55 16.23 -9.92
N GLY A 184 -3.78 16.37 -10.38
CA GLY A 184 -4.31 17.61 -10.93
C GLY A 184 -4.29 18.75 -9.92
N ARG A 185 -4.70 18.50 -8.67
CA ARG A 185 -4.59 19.47 -7.57
C ARG A 185 -3.15 19.88 -7.31
N TYR A 186 -2.24 18.91 -7.23
CA TYR A 186 -0.84 19.19 -6.99
C TYR A 186 -0.21 20.01 -8.12
N VAL A 187 -0.41 19.61 -9.37
CA VAL A 187 0.04 20.33 -10.57
C VAL A 187 -0.47 21.77 -10.56
N THR A 188 -1.76 21.98 -10.29
CA THR A 188 -2.36 23.32 -10.22
C THR A 188 -1.79 24.15 -9.08
N SER A 189 -1.54 23.57 -7.91
CA SER A 189 -0.92 24.24 -6.76
C SER A 189 0.51 24.73 -7.06
N LYS A 190 1.18 24.12 -8.04
CA LYS A 190 2.52 24.50 -8.52
C LYS A 190 2.48 25.41 -9.76
N GLY A 191 1.31 25.95 -10.10
CA GLY A 191 1.12 26.86 -11.24
C GLY A 191 0.95 26.17 -12.59
N GLY A 192 0.84 24.86 -12.62
CA GLY A 192 0.53 24.09 -13.83
C GLY A 192 -0.97 24.06 -14.15
N LYS A 193 -1.32 23.46 -15.27
CA LYS A 193 -2.70 23.39 -15.77
C LYS A 193 -3.05 21.99 -16.27
N VAL A 194 -4.20 21.47 -15.87
CA VAL A 194 -4.83 20.30 -16.47
C VAL A 194 -5.67 20.77 -17.66
N VAL A 195 -5.35 20.29 -18.86
CA VAL A 195 -6.03 20.70 -20.11
C VAL A 195 -7.08 19.71 -20.56
N GLY A 196 -7.16 18.52 -19.95
CA GLY A 196 -8.18 17.52 -20.21
C GLY A 196 -7.84 16.14 -19.65
N ALA A 197 -8.78 15.24 -19.79
CA ALA A 197 -8.64 13.84 -19.42
C ALA A 197 -9.54 12.97 -20.28
N VAL A 198 -9.18 11.69 -20.42
CA VAL A 198 -9.99 10.65 -21.05
C VAL A 198 -10.01 9.40 -20.17
N ARG A 199 -11.13 8.70 -20.14
CA ARG A 199 -11.35 7.52 -19.31
C ARG A 199 -11.22 6.24 -20.12
N HIS A 200 -10.62 5.20 -19.54
CA HIS A 200 -10.58 3.86 -20.11
C HIS A 200 -11.06 2.82 -19.10
N PRO A 201 -11.70 1.72 -19.54
CA PRO A 201 -12.07 0.64 -18.63
C PRO A 201 -10.82 -0.07 -18.09
N LEU A 202 -10.95 -0.68 -16.90
CA LEU A 202 -9.89 -1.55 -16.35
C LEU A 202 -9.65 -2.73 -17.31
N SER A 203 -8.38 -3.11 -17.49
CA SER A 203 -7.94 -4.15 -18.42
C SER A 203 -8.18 -3.78 -19.90
N ALA A 204 -7.96 -2.52 -20.26
CA ALA A 204 -8.09 -2.08 -21.65
C ALA A 204 -6.99 -2.72 -22.52
N PRO A 205 -7.36 -3.42 -23.61
CA PRO A 205 -6.38 -4.05 -24.50
C PRO A 205 -5.74 -3.07 -25.49
N ASP A 206 -6.42 -1.95 -25.77
CA ASP A 206 -6.03 -0.96 -26.78
C ASP A 206 -6.15 0.46 -26.22
N PHE A 207 -5.06 1.20 -26.31
CA PHE A 207 -4.94 2.59 -25.88
C PHE A 207 -4.89 3.59 -27.04
N SER A 208 -4.99 3.15 -28.30
CA SER A 208 -4.80 3.99 -29.49
C SER A 208 -5.67 5.24 -29.48
N SER A 209 -6.98 5.10 -29.26
CA SER A 209 -7.92 6.22 -29.27
C SER A 209 -7.67 7.21 -28.10
N PHE A 210 -7.24 6.72 -26.95
CA PHE A 210 -6.91 7.55 -25.79
C PHE A 210 -5.61 8.32 -26.02
N LEU A 211 -4.61 7.67 -26.61
CA LEU A 211 -3.32 8.28 -26.95
C LEU A 211 -3.47 9.35 -28.03
N LEU A 212 -4.29 9.14 -29.06
CA LEU A 212 -4.55 10.16 -30.09
C LEU A 212 -5.21 11.41 -29.47
N GLN A 213 -6.15 11.26 -28.54
CA GLN A 213 -6.72 12.39 -27.82
C GLN A 213 -5.69 13.13 -26.97
N ALA A 214 -4.83 12.38 -26.28
CA ALA A 214 -3.74 12.95 -25.49
C ALA A 214 -2.73 13.71 -26.39
N GLN A 215 -2.35 13.19 -27.54
CA GLN A 215 -1.50 13.88 -28.52
C GLN A 215 -2.17 15.16 -29.06
N ALA A 216 -3.45 15.09 -29.39
CA ALA A 216 -4.21 16.24 -29.89
C ALA A 216 -4.33 17.38 -28.84
N SER A 217 -4.27 17.08 -27.56
CA SER A 217 -4.33 18.06 -26.46
C SER A 217 -3.14 19.01 -26.45
N LYS A 218 -2.00 18.63 -27.02
CA LYS A 218 -0.73 19.36 -26.97
C LYS A 218 -0.19 19.60 -25.55
N ALA A 219 -0.69 18.87 -24.55
CA ALA A 219 -0.17 18.91 -23.20
C ALA A 219 1.32 18.51 -23.20
N LYS A 220 2.14 19.15 -22.37
CA LYS A 220 3.56 18.80 -22.21
C LYS A 220 3.74 17.44 -21.54
N VAL A 221 2.78 17.05 -20.68
CA VAL A 221 2.80 15.79 -19.93
C VAL A 221 1.49 15.03 -20.15
N ILE A 222 1.61 13.76 -20.50
CA ILE A 222 0.52 12.79 -20.47
C ILE A 222 0.64 12.03 -19.17
N GLY A 223 -0.31 12.25 -18.25
CA GLY A 223 -0.40 11.54 -16.97
C GLY A 223 -1.18 10.25 -17.11
N PHE A 224 -0.53 9.12 -16.92
CA PHE A 224 -1.20 7.83 -16.83
C PHE A 224 -1.71 7.64 -15.40
N ALA A 225 -3.00 7.94 -15.18
CA ALA A 225 -3.70 7.67 -13.93
C ALA A 225 -4.30 6.25 -13.97
N ASN A 226 -3.44 5.29 -14.22
CA ASN A 226 -3.66 3.85 -14.26
C ASN A 226 -2.44 3.11 -13.69
N ALA A 227 -2.43 1.78 -13.65
CA ALA A 227 -1.36 0.98 -13.06
C ALA A 227 -1.29 -0.43 -13.69
N GLY A 228 -0.25 -1.19 -13.34
CA GLY A 228 -0.08 -2.57 -13.75
C GLY A 228 0.03 -2.74 -15.27
N LEU A 229 -0.66 -3.75 -15.78
CA LEU A 229 -0.63 -4.05 -17.22
C LEU A 229 -1.24 -2.92 -18.09
N ASP A 230 -2.23 -2.17 -17.57
CA ASP A 230 -2.81 -1.05 -18.32
C ASP A 230 -1.76 0.05 -18.55
N THR A 231 -0.95 0.41 -17.54
CA THR A 231 0.15 1.37 -17.71
C THR A 231 1.23 0.83 -18.65
N SER A 232 1.61 -0.43 -18.50
CA SER A 232 2.62 -1.07 -19.36
C SER A 232 2.21 -1.05 -20.83
N ASN A 233 0.94 -1.39 -21.11
CA ASN A 233 0.37 -1.36 -22.46
C ASN A 233 0.27 0.08 -23.01
N ALA A 234 -0.16 1.03 -22.17
CA ALA A 234 -0.23 2.43 -22.58
C ALA A 234 1.16 3.01 -22.92
N ILE A 235 2.20 2.72 -22.13
CA ILE A 235 3.58 3.16 -22.43
C ILE A 235 4.09 2.53 -23.72
N LYS A 236 3.88 1.21 -23.91
CA LYS A 236 4.29 0.51 -25.11
C LYS A 236 3.63 1.11 -26.36
N GLN A 237 2.33 1.28 -26.35
CA GLN A 237 1.59 1.89 -27.47
C GLN A 237 1.95 3.37 -27.64
N ALA A 238 2.20 4.14 -26.57
CA ALA A 238 2.67 5.52 -26.70
C ALA A 238 4.00 5.63 -27.45
N ALA A 239 4.91 4.65 -27.29
CA ALA A 239 6.15 4.59 -28.07
C ALA A 239 5.86 4.28 -29.57
N GLU A 240 4.93 3.37 -29.87
CA GLU A 240 4.51 3.04 -31.24
C GLU A 240 3.87 4.25 -31.95
N PHE A 241 3.09 5.06 -31.22
CA PHE A 241 2.49 6.31 -31.72
C PHE A 241 3.45 7.50 -31.76
N GLY A 242 4.69 7.34 -31.35
CA GLY A 242 5.67 8.42 -31.38
C GLY A 242 5.37 9.59 -30.41
N VAL A 243 4.67 9.34 -29.32
CA VAL A 243 4.21 10.39 -28.37
C VAL A 243 5.39 11.20 -27.82
N VAL A 244 6.44 10.52 -27.36
CA VAL A 244 7.63 11.17 -26.81
C VAL A 244 8.44 11.90 -27.89
N GLN A 245 8.54 11.31 -29.09
CA GLN A 245 9.17 11.93 -30.25
C GLN A 245 8.43 13.18 -30.70
N GLY A 246 7.12 13.23 -30.46
CA GLY A 246 6.26 14.42 -30.67
C GLY A 246 6.45 15.52 -29.63
N GLY A 247 7.33 15.33 -28.63
CA GLY A 247 7.69 16.31 -27.61
C GLY A 247 6.89 16.24 -26.32
N GLN A 248 5.97 15.30 -26.16
CA GLN A 248 5.21 15.08 -24.93
C GLN A 248 5.98 14.13 -24.00
N ARG A 249 5.90 14.36 -22.68
CA ARG A 249 6.48 13.47 -21.67
C ARG A 249 5.42 12.53 -21.12
N LEU A 250 5.83 11.33 -20.73
CA LEU A 250 4.97 10.37 -20.05
C LEU A 250 5.18 10.44 -18.54
N ALA A 251 4.10 10.52 -17.79
CA ALA A 251 4.08 10.38 -16.33
C ALA A 251 3.38 9.07 -15.98
N ALA A 252 4.14 8.00 -15.75
CA ALA A 252 3.63 6.76 -15.20
C ALA A 252 3.47 6.94 -13.67
N LEU A 253 2.28 7.43 -13.25
CA LEU A 253 2.07 7.90 -11.88
C LEU A 253 2.14 6.76 -10.85
N LEU A 254 1.71 5.55 -11.22
CA LEU A 254 1.95 4.33 -10.43
C LEU A 254 2.56 3.27 -11.34
N PHE A 255 3.85 3.09 -11.22
CA PHE A 255 4.63 2.13 -11.99
C PHE A 255 5.79 1.67 -11.12
N THR A 256 5.93 0.38 -10.91
CA THR A 256 6.90 -0.18 -9.96
C THR A 256 7.98 -1.01 -10.64
N LEU A 257 8.92 -1.47 -9.83
CA LEU A 257 10.04 -2.31 -10.28
C LEU A 257 9.57 -3.55 -11.08
N ALA A 258 8.41 -4.12 -10.72
CA ALA A 258 7.85 -5.29 -11.39
C ALA A 258 7.44 -4.97 -12.84
N GLU A 259 6.77 -3.84 -13.06
CA GLU A 259 6.36 -3.39 -14.38
C GLU A 259 7.55 -2.94 -15.22
N VAL A 260 8.54 -2.26 -14.62
CA VAL A 260 9.80 -1.93 -15.31
C VAL A 260 10.52 -3.19 -15.78
N HIS A 261 10.54 -4.24 -14.95
CA HIS A 261 11.11 -5.53 -15.33
C HIS A 261 10.36 -6.18 -16.51
N GLY A 262 9.04 -6.16 -16.47
CA GLY A 262 8.19 -6.72 -17.52
C GLY A 262 8.26 -5.95 -18.86
N LEU A 263 8.30 -4.62 -18.79
CA LEU A 263 8.37 -3.75 -19.96
C LEU A 263 9.78 -3.67 -20.56
N GLY A 264 10.82 -3.81 -19.71
CA GLY A 264 12.22 -3.68 -20.06
C GLY A 264 12.73 -2.24 -20.05
N LEU A 265 14.06 -2.10 -19.79
CA LEU A 265 14.71 -0.81 -19.66
C LEU A 265 14.62 0.04 -20.94
N GLN A 266 14.67 -0.59 -22.13
CA GLN A 266 14.62 0.15 -23.39
C GLN A 266 13.33 0.98 -23.54
N ALA A 267 12.20 0.45 -23.10
CA ALA A 267 10.90 1.11 -23.20
C ALA A 267 10.61 2.03 -22.00
N SER A 268 11.20 1.75 -20.83
CA SER A 268 10.93 2.46 -19.58
C SER A 268 11.99 3.48 -19.16
N GLN A 269 13.15 3.54 -19.84
CA GLN A 269 14.26 4.45 -19.49
C GLN A 269 13.81 5.92 -19.38
N GLY A 270 14.29 6.60 -18.35
CA GLY A 270 13.99 8.01 -18.11
C GLY A 270 12.63 8.29 -17.50
N LEU A 271 11.77 7.27 -17.31
CA LEU A 271 10.56 7.45 -16.52
C LEU A 271 10.92 7.82 -15.07
N VAL A 272 10.17 8.77 -14.51
CA VAL A 272 10.32 9.18 -13.12
C VAL A 272 9.22 8.50 -12.32
N LEU A 273 9.59 7.84 -11.23
CA LEU A 273 8.72 6.98 -10.43
C LEU A 273 8.81 7.35 -8.95
N THR A 274 7.73 7.10 -8.22
CA THR A 274 7.68 7.28 -6.77
C THR A 274 7.31 5.96 -6.11
N GLU A 275 8.20 5.45 -5.26
CA GLU A 275 7.95 4.23 -4.49
C GLU A 275 8.31 4.41 -3.02
N GLY A 276 7.64 3.64 -2.14
CA GLY A 276 7.95 3.57 -0.70
C GLY A 276 9.13 2.64 -0.37
N TYR A 277 9.64 1.91 -1.35
CA TYR A 277 10.70 0.93 -1.17
C TYR A 277 11.45 0.67 -2.49
N TYR A 278 12.75 0.42 -2.37
CA TYR A 278 13.58 -0.17 -3.43
C TYR A 278 14.57 -1.13 -2.79
N TRP A 279 14.84 -2.25 -3.44
CA TRP A 279 15.64 -3.32 -2.89
C TRP A 279 17.10 -2.92 -2.56
N ASP A 280 17.64 -1.91 -3.23
CA ASP A 280 19.03 -1.43 -3.09
C ASP A 280 19.12 -0.04 -2.44
N LEU A 281 18.29 0.26 -1.43
CA LEU A 281 18.39 1.50 -0.67
C LEU A 281 19.49 1.41 0.41
N ASP A 282 19.53 0.30 1.15
CA ASP A 282 20.47 0.05 2.24
C ASP A 282 20.67 -1.45 2.50
N ASP A 283 21.49 -1.79 3.52
CA ASP A 283 21.79 -3.19 3.85
C ASP A 283 20.56 -3.98 4.30
N GLN A 284 19.60 -3.34 4.98
CA GLN A 284 18.39 -4.02 5.45
C GLN A 284 17.44 -4.32 4.29
N THR A 285 17.28 -3.38 3.36
CA THR A 285 16.45 -3.60 2.16
C THR A 285 17.06 -4.68 1.26
N ARG A 286 18.39 -4.69 1.11
CA ARG A 286 19.12 -5.74 0.38
C ARG A 286 18.98 -7.12 1.03
N ALA A 287 19.06 -7.19 2.36
CA ALA A 287 18.91 -8.45 3.10
C ALA A 287 17.51 -9.05 2.93
N PHE A 288 16.46 -8.24 3.06
CA PHE A 288 15.08 -8.69 2.79
C PHE A 288 14.91 -9.12 1.33
N ALA A 289 15.34 -8.28 0.40
CA ALA A 289 15.18 -8.55 -1.04
C ALA A 289 15.88 -9.83 -1.48
N LYS A 290 17.08 -10.12 -0.96
CA LYS A 290 17.79 -11.36 -1.24
C LYS A 290 16.97 -12.58 -0.83
N ARG A 291 16.45 -12.61 0.40
CA ARG A 291 15.61 -13.69 0.90
C ARG A 291 14.33 -13.87 0.11
N PHE A 292 13.70 -12.74 -0.25
CA PHE A 292 12.50 -12.75 -1.09
C PHE A 292 12.81 -13.31 -2.49
N GLN A 293 13.92 -12.90 -3.09
CA GLN A 293 14.34 -13.37 -4.41
C GLN A 293 14.67 -14.88 -4.39
N GLU A 294 15.33 -15.39 -3.35
CA GLU A 294 15.61 -16.81 -3.19
C GLU A 294 14.34 -17.66 -3.17
N ARG A 295 13.23 -17.12 -2.66
CA ARG A 295 11.93 -17.80 -2.57
C ARG A 295 11.08 -17.67 -3.83
N THR A 296 11.16 -16.53 -4.50
CA THR A 296 10.20 -16.15 -5.54
C THR A 296 10.80 -16.04 -6.93
N GLY A 297 12.13 -15.96 -7.03
CA GLY A 297 12.86 -15.69 -8.27
C GLY A 297 12.82 -14.22 -8.72
N ARG A 298 12.23 -13.29 -7.91
CA ARG A 298 12.07 -11.87 -8.27
C ARG A 298 12.40 -10.95 -7.11
N MET A 299 12.74 -9.70 -7.42
CA MET A 299 12.86 -8.66 -6.40
C MET A 299 11.49 -8.15 -5.95
N PRO A 300 11.33 -7.83 -4.66
CA PRO A 300 10.11 -7.24 -4.15
C PRO A 300 9.97 -5.79 -4.58
N ASN A 301 8.74 -5.33 -4.79
CA ASN A 301 8.39 -3.92 -4.90
C ASN A 301 7.84 -3.38 -3.56
N MET A 302 7.36 -2.14 -3.54
CA MET A 302 6.84 -1.50 -2.32
C MET A 302 5.60 -2.19 -1.74
N VAL A 303 4.80 -2.92 -2.54
CA VAL A 303 3.59 -3.60 -2.04
C VAL A 303 3.95 -4.85 -1.26
N GLN A 304 4.84 -5.69 -1.78
CA GLN A 304 5.32 -6.87 -1.07
C GLN A 304 6.11 -6.50 0.18
N ALA A 305 7.00 -5.52 0.07
CA ALA A 305 7.77 -5.01 1.22
C ALA A 305 6.84 -4.39 2.28
N GLY A 306 5.84 -3.61 1.85
CA GLY A 306 4.82 -3.03 2.72
C GLY A 306 3.93 -4.08 3.37
N THR A 307 3.60 -5.16 2.67
CA THR A 307 2.81 -6.27 3.24
C THR A 307 3.58 -7.00 4.35
N TYR A 308 4.86 -7.28 4.13
CA TYR A 308 5.72 -7.83 5.18
C TYR A 308 5.75 -6.92 6.42
N SER A 309 5.96 -5.61 6.22
CA SER A 309 5.97 -4.60 7.29
C SER A 309 4.63 -4.56 8.03
N ALA A 310 3.51 -4.53 7.30
CA ALA A 310 2.16 -4.49 7.87
C ALA A 310 1.85 -5.72 8.73
N VAL A 311 2.14 -6.91 8.23
CA VAL A 311 1.94 -8.17 8.99
C VAL A 311 2.82 -8.18 10.25
N THR A 312 4.09 -7.80 10.13
CA THR A 312 5.01 -7.74 11.27
C THR A 312 4.51 -6.76 12.33
N GLN A 313 4.08 -5.57 11.94
CA GLN A 313 3.58 -4.56 12.88
C GLN A 313 2.27 -4.97 13.53
N TYR A 314 1.36 -5.62 12.79
CA TYR A 314 0.13 -6.17 13.35
C TYR A 314 0.40 -7.23 14.42
N LEU A 315 1.32 -8.15 14.17
CA LEU A 315 1.72 -9.17 15.15
C LEU A 315 2.39 -8.56 16.39
N LYS A 316 3.24 -7.54 16.21
CA LYS A 316 3.82 -6.75 17.32
C LYS A 316 2.71 -6.05 18.12
N ALA A 317 1.68 -5.53 17.46
CA ALA A 317 0.56 -4.86 18.13
C ALA A 317 -0.27 -5.84 18.97
N ILE A 318 -0.57 -7.05 18.46
CA ILE A 318 -1.19 -8.14 19.24
C ILE A 318 -0.34 -8.49 20.46
N GLN A 319 0.96 -8.69 20.27
CA GLN A 319 1.87 -8.99 21.36
C GLN A 319 1.89 -7.89 22.44
N ALA A 320 1.92 -6.63 22.02
CA ALA A 320 1.92 -5.47 22.94
C ALA A 320 0.56 -5.24 23.61
N ALA A 321 -0.56 -5.60 22.94
CA ALA A 321 -1.90 -5.54 23.51
C ALA A 321 -2.19 -6.68 24.49
N GLY A 322 -1.47 -7.81 24.37
CA GLY A 322 -1.74 -9.03 25.13
C GLY A 322 -3.01 -9.77 24.68
N THR A 323 -3.59 -9.40 23.54
CA THR A 323 -4.85 -9.93 23.00
C THR A 323 -4.94 -9.64 21.49
N ASP A 324 -5.79 -10.39 20.78
CA ASP A 324 -6.19 -10.14 19.40
C ASP A 324 -7.47 -9.28 19.28
N GLU A 325 -7.98 -8.80 20.40
CA GLU A 325 -9.18 -7.95 20.42
C GLU A 325 -8.96 -6.68 19.59
N THR A 326 -9.88 -6.40 18.67
CA THR A 326 -9.73 -5.40 17.61
C THR A 326 -9.41 -4.00 18.13
N GLU A 327 -10.12 -3.52 19.16
CA GLU A 327 -9.95 -2.15 19.67
C GLU A 327 -8.59 -1.99 20.38
N ALA A 328 -8.17 -3.01 21.12
CA ALA A 328 -6.88 -3.04 21.81
C ALA A 328 -5.72 -3.07 20.79
N VAL A 329 -5.83 -3.89 19.75
CA VAL A 329 -4.82 -4.00 18.69
C VAL A 329 -4.78 -2.73 17.84
N ALA A 330 -5.92 -2.16 17.44
CA ALA A 330 -5.99 -0.91 16.69
C ALA A 330 -5.34 0.25 17.47
N LYS A 331 -5.61 0.33 18.78
CA LYS A 331 -4.96 1.29 19.67
C LYS A 331 -3.43 1.14 19.63
N LYS A 332 -2.92 -0.09 19.71
CA LYS A 332 -1.47 -0.35 19.66
C LYS A 332 -0.87 -0.01 18.30
N LEU A 333 -1.57 -0.26 17.20
CA LEU A 333 -1.12 0.16 15.87
C LEU A 333 -0.93 1.67 15.77
N HIS A 334 -1.78 2.48 16.43
CA HIS A 334 -1.63 3.94 16.48
C HIS A 334 -0.51 4.41 17.43
N GLU A 335 -0.29 3.72 18.54
CA GLU A 335 0.68 4.13 19.58
C GLU A 335 2.12 3.75 19.26
N MET A 336 2.32 2.65 18.55
CA MET A 336 3.65 2.08 18.33
C MET A 336 4.34 2.70 17.12
N PRO A 337 5.64 3.06 17.23
CA PRO A 337 6.41 3.43 16.04
C PRO A 337 6.56 2.22 15.10
N VAL A 338 6.66 2.50 13.81
CA VAL A 338 6.99 1.51 12.79
C VAL A 338 8.47 1.66 12.46
N GLU A 339 9.26 0.68 12.87
CA GLU A 339 10.71 0.66 12.63
C GLU A 339 11.13 -0.71 12.08
N ASP A 340 11.39 -0.73 10.77
CA ASP A 340 11.86 -1.90 10.04
C ASP A 340 12.60 -1.46 8.76
N PHE A 341 12.88 -2.41 7.87
CA PHE A 341 13.54 -2.09 6.61
C PHE A 341 12.66 -1.28 5.65
N PHE A 342 11.33 -1.32 5.80
CA PHE A 342 10.38 -0.55 4.98
C PHE A 342 10.22 0.88 5.48
N ALA A 343 10.13 1.07 6.79
CA ALA A 343 9.93 2.38 7.43
C ALA A 343 10.91 2.59 8.58
N LYS A 344 11.82 3.57 8.46
CA LYS A 344 12.84 3.86 9.49
C LYS A 344 12.30 4.66 10.68
N LYS A 345 11.28 5.49 10.47
CA LYS A 345 10.63 6.36 11.46
C LYS A 345 9.14 6.47 11.16
N GLY A 346 8.52 5.32 10.88
CA GLY A 346 7.10 5.26 10.55
C GLY A 346 6.21 5.57 11.76
N LYS A 347 5.09 6.22 11.51
CA LYS A 347 4.03 6.49 12.49
C LYS A 347 2.66 6.32 11.86
N VAL A 348 1.69 5.84 12.61
CA VAL A 348 0.30 5.73 12.17
C VAL A 348 -0.50 6.91 12.72
N LEU A 349 -1.07 7.70 11.81
CA LEU A 349 -1.92 8.84 12.16
C LEU A 349 -3.31 8.38 12.63
N GLN A 350 -4.06 9.26 13.28
CA GLN A 350 -5.41 8.97 13.83
C GLN A 350 -6.41 8.48 12.76
N ASN A 351 -6.22 8.88 11.50
CA ASN A 351 -7.03 8.42 10.37
C ASN A 351 -6.57 7.08 9.76
N GLY A 352 -5.61 6.40 10.38
CA GLY A 352 -5.06 5.11 9.92
C GLY A 352 -3.97 5.22 8.85
N ARG A 353 -3.52 6.42 8.44
CA ARG A 353 -2.40 6.56 7.50
C ARG A 353 -1.06 6.25 8.18
N MET A 354 -0.33 5.24 7.70
CA MET A 354 1.05 5.01 8.08
C MET A 354 1.96 5.96 7.27
N VAL A 355 2.60 6.89 7.97
CA VAL A 355 3.49 7.90 7.38
C VAL A 355 4.93 7.43 7.46
N HIS A 356 5.62 7.45 6.33
CA HIS A 356 7.04 7.10 6.17
C HIS A 356 7.62 7.85 4.96
N ASP A 357 8.92 7.79 4.79
CA ASP A 357 9.56 8.42 3.63
C ASP A 357 9.20 7.70 2.33
N MET A 358 9.03 8.48 1.26
CA MET A 358 8.89 8.00 -0.11
C MET A 358 10.15 8.36 -0.91
N TYR A 359 10.40 7.64 -1.96
CA TYR A 359 11.61 7.80 -2.76
C TYR A 359 11.27 8.10 -4.21
N LEU A 360 11.92 9.11 -4.77
CA LEU A 360 11.84 9.46 -6.17
C LEU A 360 12.98 8.80 -6.92
N PHE A 361 12.66 8.09 -8.00
CA PHE A 361 13.61 7.39 -8.85
C PHE A 361 13.49 7.82 -10.30
N GLU A 362 14.56 7.64 -11.05
CA GLU A 362 14.57 7.63 -12.50
C GLU A 362 14.96 6.24 -12.99
N VAL A 363 14.23 5.71 -13.96
CA VAL A 363 14.58 4.43 -14.59
C VAL A 363 15.85 4.60 -15.41
N LYS A 364 16.84 3.77 -15.13
CA LYS A 364 18.14 3.76 -15.78
C LYS A 364 18.04 3.48 -17.29
N LYS A 365 18.97 4.01 -18.04
CA LYS A 365 19.23 3.53 -19.41
C LYS A 365 19.82 2.12 -19.37
N PRO A 366 19.63 1.30 -20.41
CA PRO A 366 20.21 -0.05 -20.45
C PRO A 366 21.73 -0.08 -20.15
N ALA A 367 22.48 0.89 -20.63
CA ALA A 367 23.93 0.98 -20.39
C ALA A 367 24.33 1.37 -18.96
N GLU A 368 23.39 1.85 -18.14
CA GLU A 368 23.64 2.26 -16.74
C GLU A 368 23.31 1.12 -15.75
N SER A 369 22.56 0.11 -16.20
CA SER A 369 22.21 -1.05 -15.38
C SER A 369 23.36 -2.05 -15.28
N LYS A 370 23.62 -2.53 -14.07
CA LYS A 370 24.64 -3.55 -13.79
C LYS A 370 24.12 -5.00 -13.93
N GLY A 371 22.82 -5.16 -14.20
CA GLY A 371 22.20 -6.46 -14.35
C GLY A 371 20.70 -6.45 -14.05
N PRO A 372 20.07 -7.65 -14.01
CA PRO A 372 18.65 -7.77 -13.71
C PRO A 372 18.28 -7.10 -12.38
N TRP A 373 17.16 -6.35 -12.39
CA TRP A 373 16.60 -5.62 -11.26
C TRP A 373 17.37 -4.36 -10.81
N ASP A 374 18.55 -4.07 -11.34
CA ASP A 374 19.27 -2.81 -11.11
C ASP A 374 18.76 -1.72 -12.06
N TYR A 375 17.51 -1.27 -11.83
CA TYR A 375 16.80 -0.43 -12.79
C TYR A 375 16.67 1.02 -12.36
N TYR A 376 16.94 1.35 -11.11
CA TYR A 376 16.65 2.67 -10.58
C TYR A 376 17.90 3.48 -10.23
N LYS A 377 17.80 4.76 -10.52
CA LYS A 377 18.66 5.81 -10.04
C LYS A 377 17.88 6.61 -8.99
N HIS A 378 18.30 6.58 -7.72
CA HIS A 378 17.69 7.36 -6.67
C HIS A 378 17.93 8.86 -6.92
N LEU A 379 16.87 9.65 -7.01
CA LEU A 379 16.94 11.09 -7.24
C LEU A 379 16.83 11.88 -5.93
N SER A 380 15.82 11.57 -5.11
CA SER A 380 15.60 12.23 -3.83
C SER A 380 14.71 11.40 -2.90
N THR A 381 14.80 11.70 -1.61
CA THR A 381 13.87 11.21 -0.59
C THR A 381 12.85 12.31 -0.29
N ILE A 382 11.59 11.95 -0.27
CA ILE A 382 10.45 12.79 0.07
C ILE A 382 10.03 12.41 1.48
N SER A 383 10.17 13.32 2.44
CA SER A 383 9.79 13.03 3.82
C SER A 383 8.31 12.65 3.92
N GLY A 384 7.97 11.77 4.85
CA GLY A 384 6.58 11.35 5.03
C GLY A 384 5.60 12.50 5.25
N ASP A 385 6.02 13.54 5.98
CA ASP A 385 5.20 14.73 6.23
C ASP A 385 4.96 15.57 4.95
N GLN A 386 5.80 15.43 3.93
CA GLN A 386 5.58 16.06 2.62
C GLN A 386 4.74 15.16 1.70
N ALA A 387 4.99 13.85 1.75
CA ALA A 387 4.34 12.88 0.88
C ALA A 387 2.86 12.70 1.19
N PHE A 388 2.50 12.63 2.47
CA PHE A 388 1.15 12.30 2.91
C PHE A 388 0.37 13.51 3.44
N ALA A 389 -0.96 13.43 3.40
CA ALA A 389 -1.83 14.45 3.98
C ALA A 389 -1.78 14.41 5.51
N THR A 390 -1.90 15.57 6.15
CA THR A 390 -2.21 15.64 7.58
C THR A 390 -3.63 15.09 7.84
N VAL A 391 -3.94 14.77 9.09
CA VAL A 391 -5.30 14.33 9.44
C VAL A 391 -6.34 15.41 9.09
N GLN A 392 -6.01 16.67 9.36
CA GLN A 392 -6.89 17.82 9.06
C GLN A 392 -7.15 17.98 7.56
N ASP A 393 -6.14 17.76 6.72
CA ASP A 393 -6.24 17.92 5.26
C ASP A 393 -6.83 16.69 4.57
N SER A 394 -6.96 15.56 5.28
CA SER A 394 -7.42 14.29 4.71
C SER A 394 -8.93 14.23 4.47
N GLY A 395 -9.72 15.05 5.20
CA GLY A 395 -11.19 14.95 5.20
C GLY A 395 -11.76 13.80 6.03
N CYS A 396 -10.95 13.17 6.89
CA CYS A 396 -11.41 12.16 7.84
C CYS A 396 -12.14 12.83 9.01
N THR A 397 -13.28 12.26 9.40
CA THR A 397 -14.13 12.79 10.49
C THR A 397 -14.00 12.05 11.83
N LEU A 398 -13.11 11.04 11.91
CA LEU A 398 -12.93 10.24 13.14
C LEU A 398 -12.33 11.03 14.31
N THR A 399 -11.75 12.19 14.05
CA THR A 399 -11.06 13.01 15.04
C THR A 399 -11.89 14.18 15.56
N GLN A 400 -13.17 14.24 15.20
CA GLN A 400 -14.10 15.26 15.65
C GLN A 400 -14.92 14.82 16.87
#